data_b89e31eeaac5caafebf1862e7e4b4e38
#
_entry.id   b89e31eeaac5caafebf1862e7e4b4e38
#
_cell.length_a   1.000
_cell.length_b   1.000
_cell.length_c   1.000
_cell.angle_alpha   90.00
_cell.angle_beta   90.00
_cell.angle_gamma   90.00
#
_symmetry.space_group_name_H-M   'P 1'
#
loop_
_entity.id
_entity.type
_entity.pdbx_description
1 polymer ?
#
loop_
_entity_poly.entity_id
_entity_poly.type
_entity_poly.pdbx_seq_one_letter_code
_entity_poly.pdbx_strand_id
1 'polypeptide(L)'
;MALSREQMAQRVARELKDGFYVNLGIGIPTLVANYVPTDIDVMLQSENGLLGMGEFPTEETIDADMINAGKQTVTARKGASIFDSAQSFAMIRGGHVDLTVLGAFEVDVEGNIASWMIPGKLVKGMGGAMDLVAGADNIIVTMTHASKDGESKLLSRCSLPLTGAGCIRKVLTDLAYLEIADGAFILRERAPGVSIEEIIAKTAGKLIVPDDVVEMTF
;
A
#
# COMPACT_ATOMS: atom_id res chain seq x y z
N MET A 1 -1.20 21.10 -4.27
CA MET A 1 -0.05 20.80 -3.36
C MET A 1 0.02 19.30 -3.17
N ALA A 2 1.21 18.67 -3.16
CA ALA A 2 1.33 17.22 -2.94
C ALA A 2 0.67 16.80 -1.62
N LEU A 3 0.06 15.61 -1.58
CA LEU A 3 -0.56 15.05 -0.38
C LEU A 3 0.48 14.78 0.70
N SER A 4 0.12 15.00 1.95
CA SER A 4 0.86 14.48 3.09
C SER A 4 0.71 12.95 3.20
N ARG A 5 1.56 12.32 4.01
CA ARG A 5 1.47 10.87 4.26
C ARG A 5 0.13 10.49 4.92
N GLU A 6 -0.35 11.35 5.80
CA GLU A 6 -1.64 11.21 6.49
C GLU A 6 -2.81 11.31 5.51
N GLN A 7 -2.79 12.28 4.58
CA GLN A 7 -3.79 12.42 3.54
C GLN A 7 -3.79 11.19 2.59
N MET A 8 -2.62 10.67 2.24
CA MET A 8 -2.53 9.44 1.47
C MET A 8 -3.17 8.26 2.23
N ALA A 9 -2.89 8.13 3.53
CA ALA A 9 -3.49 7.09 4.35
C ALA A 9 -5.02 7.25 4.47
N GLN A 10 -5.53 8.47 4.65
CA GLN A 10 -6.97 8.78 4.64
C GLN A 10 -7.62 8.38 3.32
N ARG A 11 -6.97 8.68 2.17
CA ARG A 11 -7.52 8.27 0.87
C ARG A 11 -7.58 6.75 0.72
N VAL A 12 -6.54 6.02 1.14
CA VAL A 12 -6.54 4.55 1.10
C VAL A 12 -7.62 3.97 2.01
N ALA A 13 -7.84 4.55 3.19
CA ALA A 13 -8.85 4.08 4.12
C ALA A 13 -10.27 4.03 3.54
N ARG A 14 -10.57 4.82 2.50
CA ARG A 14 -11.86 4.76 1.77
C ARG A 14 -12.05 3.48 0.94
N GLU A 15 -10.99 2.71 0.71
CA GLU A 15 -11.07 1.42 0.03
C GLU A 15 -11.39 0.26 0.99
N LEU A 16 -11.37 0.53 2.30
CA LEU A 16 -11.72 -0.43 3.33
C LEU A 16 -13.23 -0.70 3.32
N LYS A 17 -13.60 -1.94 3.56
CA LYS A 17 -15.01 -2.36 3.66
C LYS A 17 -15.21 -3.16 4.92
N ASP A 18 -16.44 -3.17 5.41
CA ASP A 18 -16.84 -3.97 6.56
C ASP A 18 -16.51 -5.45 6.35
N GLY A 19 -15.94 -6.09 7.36
CA GLY A 19 -15.53 -7.48 7.34
C GLY A 19 -14.20 -7.76 6.63
N PHE A 20 -13.49 -6.76 6.08
CA PHE A 20 -12.22 -6.99 5.38
C PHE A 20 -11.10 -7.45 6.32
N TYR A 21 -10.34 -8.42 5.83
CA TYR A 21 -9.02 -8.78 6.34
C TYR A 21 -7.96 -8.00 5.57
N VAL A 22 -7.19 -7.18 6.27
CA VAL A 22 -6.30 -6.19 5.65
C VAL A 22 -4.88 -6.35 6.14
N ASN A 23 -3.92 -6.45 5.22
CA ASN A 23 -2.50 -6.37 5.52
C ASN A 23 -1.94 -4.99 5.15
N LEU A 24 -1.26 -4.35 6.09
CA LEU A 24 -0.65 -3.03 5.92
C LEU A 24 0.87 -3.14 5.95
N GLY A 25 1.51 -2.84 4.82
CA GLY A 25 2.95 -2.74 4.71
C GLY A 25 3.54 -1.63 5.59
N ILE A 26 4.87 -1.60 5.68
CA ILE A 26 5.62 -0.65 6.51
C ILE A 26 5.63 0.74 5.87
N GLY A 27 5.50 1.78 6.68
CA GLY A 27 5.63 3.18 6.26
C GLY A 27 4.29 3.88 6.08
N ILE A 28 3.97 4.42 4.89
CA ILE A 28 2.68 5.06 4.62
C ILE A 28 1.51 4.09 4.84
N PRO A 29 1.58 2.81 4.37
CA PRO A 29 0.51 1.86 4.61
C PRO A 29 0.12 1.69 6.07
N THR A 30 1.08 1.67 6.99
CA THR A 30 0.80 1.50 8.44
C THR A 30 -0.12 2.59 8.98
N LEU A 31 -0.06 3.82 8.44
CA LEU A 31 -0.89 4.94 8.88
C LEU A 31 -2.38 4.73 8.56
N VAL A 32 -2.72 3.87 7.61
CA VAL A 32 -4.12 3.59 7.23
C VAL A 32 -4.93 3.08 8.43
N ALA A 33 -4.29 2.35 9.35
CA ALA A 33 -4.92 1.86 10.56
C ALA A 33 -5.55 2.97 11.42
N ASN A 34 -5.03 4.20 11.35
CA ASN A 34 -5.52 5.34 12.12
C ASN A 34 -6.79 5.98 11.51
N TYR A 35 -7.18 5.56 10.31
CA TYR A 35 -8.27 6.17 9.54
C TYR A 35 -9.34 5.16 9.13
N VAL A 36 -9.35 3.98 9.77
CA VAL A 36 -10.45 3.01 9.59
C VAL A 36 -11.76 3.68 9.99
N PRO A 37 -12.78 3.72 9.12
CA PRO A 37 -14.08 4.27 9.46
C PRO A 37 -14.69 3.57 10.70
N THR A 38 -15.34 4.32 11.58
CA THR A 38 -15.86 3.79 12.86
C THR A 38 -17.12 2.96 12.70
N ASP A 39 -17.74 2.99 11.53
CA ASP A 39 -18.97 2.29 11.17
C ASP A 39 -18.70 0.94 10.49
N ILE A 40 -17.44 0.55 10.28
CA ILE A 40 -17.04 -0.73 9.73
C ILE A 40 -16.10 -1.48 10.68
N ASP A 41 -16.13 -2.80 10.63
CA ASP A 41 -15.19 -3.66 11.33
C ASP A 41 -14.16 -4.24 10.34
N VAL A 42 -12.89 -3.88 10.53
CA VAL A 42 -11.76 -4.34 9.72
C VAL A 42 -10.81 -5.15 10.59
N MET A 43 -10.42 -6.32 10.13
CA MET A 43 -9.47 -7.18 10.82
C MET A 43 -8.07 -6.98 10.25
N LEU A 44 -7.21 -6.29 11.01
CA LEU A 44 -5.82 -6.07 10.60
C LEU A 44 -4.97 -7.32 10.85
N GLN A 45 -4.28 -7.78 9.82
CA GLN A 45 -3.37 -8.91 9.85
C GLN A 45 -1.92 -8.42 9.78
N SER A 46 -1.07 -8.98 10.62
CA SER A 46 0.37 -8.81 10.56
C SER A 46 1.03 -10.14 10.18
N GLU A 47 1.86 -10.15 9.13
CA GLU A 47 2.39 -11.40 8.56
C GLU A 47 3.28 -12.20 9.51
N ASN A 48 3.80 -11.59 10.58
CA ASN A 48 4.55 -12.32 11.63
C ASN A 48 3.68 -13.25 12.49
N GLY A 49 2.33 -13.18 12.34
CA GLY A 49 1.42 -14.15 12.95
C GLY A 49 0.39 -13.57 13.91
N LEU A 50 -0.10 -12.35 13.65
CA LEU A 50 -1.16 -11.72 14.42
C LEU A 50 -2.34 -11.36 13.50
N LEU A 51 -3.52 -11.83 13.83
CA LEU A 51 -4.80 -11.41 13.24
C LEU A 51 -5.63 -10.71 14.30
N GLY A 52 -6.12 -9.52 14.00
CA GLY A 52 -6.77 -8.66 14.96
C GLY A 52 -5.79 -7.75 15.70
N MET A 53 -4.82 -7.21 14.96
CA MET A 53 -3.92 -6.18 15.47
C MET A 53 -4.74 -4.97 15.92
N GLY A 54 -4.48 -4.50 17.15
CA GLY A 54 -5.11 -3.34 17.75
C GLY A 54 -4.28 -2.07 17.62
N GLU A 55 -4.62 -1.10 18.46
CA GLU A 55 -3.95 0.20 18.52
C GLU A 55 -2.51 0.08 19.05
N PHE A 56 -1.72 1.14 18.87
CA PHE A 56 -0.43 1.25 19.53
C PHE A 56 -0.63 1.33 21.04
N PRO A 57 0.19 0.58 21.83
CA PRO A 57 0.05 0.57 23.28
C PRO A 57 0.46 1.91 23.91
N THR A 58 -0.07 2.15 25.10
CA THR A 58 0.43 3.19 26.02
C THR A 58 1.62 2.65 26.82
N GLU A 59 2.33 3.50 27.56
CA GLU A 59 3.42 3.07 28.46
C GLU A 59 2.96 2.02 29.48
N GLU A 60 1.70 2.04 29.89
CA GLU A 60 1.12 1.11 30.86
C GLU A 60 0.71 -0.23 30.27
N THR A 61 0.43 -0.27 28.93
CA THR A 61 -0.08 -1.47 28.24
C THR A 61 0.92 -2.10 27.28
N ILE A 62 2.15 -1.56 27.23
CA ILE A 62 3.19 -2.03 26.32
C ILE A 62 3.64 -3.44 26.69
N ASP A 63 3.63 -4.34 25.70
CA ASP A 63 4.21 -5.66 25.76
C ASP A 63 5.30 -5.76 24.69
N ALA A 64 6.56 -5.97 25.12
CA ALA A 64 7.70 -6.00 24.22
C ALA A 64 7.68 -7.19 23.26
N ASP A 65 6.97 -8.26 23.59
CA ASP A 65 6.84 -9.46 22.75
C ASP A 65 5.68 -9.34 21.74
N MET A 66 4.76 -8.38 21.96
CA MET A 66 3.63 -8.12 21.05
C MET A 66 4.03 -7.09 20.01
N ILE A 67 4.60 -7.53 18.90
CA ILE A 67 5.08 -6.67 17.80
C ILE A 67 4.43 -6.99 16.47
N ASN A 68 4.25 -5.96 15.64
CA ASN A 68 3.88 -6.14 14.23
C ASN A 68 5.10 -6.50 13.36
N ALA A 69 4.86 -6.79 12.08
CA ALA A 69 5.91 -7.07 11.11
C ALA A 69 6.90 -5.91 10.90
N GLY A 70 6.48 -4.68 11.20
CA GLY A 70 7.33 -3.47 11.24
C GLY A 70 8.17 -3.33 12.50
N LYS A 71 8.13 -4.32 13.42
CA LYS A 71 8.82 -4.32 14.72
C LYS A 71 8.37 -3.21 15.67
N GLN A 72 7.16 -2.73 15.49
CA GLN A 72 6.52 -1.78 16.41
C GLN A 72 5.66 -2.58 17.39
N THR A 73 5.69 -2.20 18.66
CA THR A 73 4.78 -2.76 19.65
C THR A 73 3.33 -2.40 19.32
N VAL A 74 2.45 -3.39 19.40
CA VAL A 74 1.01 -3.25 19.13
C VAL A 74 0.21 -3.95 20.21
N THR A 75 -1.09 -3.67 20.28
CA THR A 75 -2.02 -4.44 21.12
C THR A 75 -2.76 -5.46 20.25
N ALA A 76 -3.37 -6.44 20.89
CA ALA A 76 -4.29 -7.38 20.27
C ALA A 76 -5.72 -7.00 20.64
N ARG A 77 -6.63 -6.96 19.67
CA ARG A 77 -8.06 -6.74 19.90
C ARG A 77 -8.67 -7.96 20.61
N LYS A 78 -9.78 -7.76 21.31
CA LYS A 78 -10.55 -8.89 21.86
C LYS A 78 -10.98 -9.82 20.73
N GLY A 79 -10.64 -11.10 20.83
CA GLY A 79 -10.89 -12.09 19.78
C GLY A 79 -9.77 -12.23 18.76
N ALA A 80 -8.65 -11.51 18.94
CA ALA A 80 -7.46 -11.68 18.11
C ALA A 80 -6.91 -13.11 18.20
N SER A 81 -6.20 -13.55 17.15
CA SER A 81 -5.55 -14.83 17.08
C SER A 81 -4.05 -14.64 16.84
N ILE A 82 -3.24 -15.43 17.53
CA ILE A 82 -1.78 -15.49 17.36
C ILE A 82 -1.43 -16.89 16.85
N PHE A 83 -0.62 -16.96 15.83
CA PHE A 83 -0.23 -18.20 15.17
C PHE A 83 1.18 -18.07 14.58
N ASP A 84 1.76 -19.18 14.14
CA ASP A 84 3.10 -19.17 13.55
C ASP A 84 3.12 -18.53 12.15
N SER A 85 4.31 -18.22 11.67
CA SER A 85 4.51 -17.59 10.37
C SER A 85 4.05 -18.49 9.21
N ALA A 86 4.14 -19.82 9.34
CA ALA A 86 3.70 -20.74 8.29
C ALA A 86 2.18 -20.63 8.08
N GLN A 87 1.41 -20.59 9.16
CA GLN A 87 -0.04 -20.38 9.10
C GLN A 87 -0.38 -18.98 8.56
N SER A 88 0.34 -17.95 9.00
CA SER A 88 0.15 -16.59 8.50
C SER A 88 0.33 -16.50 6.98
N PHE A 89 1.42 -17.04 6.45
CA PHE A 89 1.67 -17.04 5.01
C PHE A 89 0.73 -17.98 4.24
N ALA A 90 0.24 -19.07 4.87
CA ALA A 90 -0.80 -19.90 4.27
C ALA A 90 -2.12 -19.13 4.10
N MET A 91 -2.50 -18.28 5.06
CA MET A 91 -3.66 -17.37 4.94
C MET A 91 -3.48 -16.38 3.78
N ILE A 92 -2.33 -15.75 3.67
CA ILE A 92 -2.02 -14.80 2.60
C ILE A 92 -2.10 -15.50 1.24
N ARG A 93 -1.37 -16.61 1.06
CA ARG A 93 -1.33 -17.37 -0.20
C ARG A 93 -2.65 -18.07 -0.53
N GLY A 94 -3.46 -18.35 0.47
CA GLY A 94 -4.79 -18.93 0.34
C GLY A 94 -5.88 -17.94 -0.08
N GLY A 95 -5.53 -16.66 -0.31
CA GLY A 95 -6.50 -15.64 -0.71
C GLY A 95 -7.43 -15.18 0.42
N HIS A 96 -6.97 -15.28 1.69
CA HIS A 96 -7.77 -14.87 2.86
C HIS A 96 -7.46 -13.44 3.32
N VAL A 97 -6.77 -12.66 2.51
CA VAL A 97 -6.51 -11.23 2.74
C VAL A 97 -7.24 -10.45 1.64
N ASP A 98 -8.27 -9.69 2.01
CA ASP A 98 -9.11 -8.96 1.08
C ASP A 98 -8.42 -7.73 0.48
N LEU A 99 -7.54 -7.09 1.24
CA LEU A 99 -6.79 -5.91 0.80
C LEU A 99 -5.38 -5.91 1.38
N THR A 100 -4.41 -5.67 0.51
CA THR A 100 -3.03 -5.41 0.89
C THR A 100 -2.63 -4.01 0.45
N VAL A 101 -2.01 -3.24 1.35
CA VAL A 101 -1.44 -1.92 1.03
C VAL A 101 0.07 -1.99 1.14
N LEU A 102 0.78 -1.70 0.06
CA LEU A 102 2.24 -1.83 -0.03
C LEU A 102 2.92 -0.50 -0.41
N GLY A 103 4.14 -0.31 0.06
CA GLY A 103 5.03 0.71 -0.46
C GLY A 103 5.82 0.18 -1.67
N ALA A 104 6.20 1.07 -2.60
CA ALA A 104 7.04 0.69 -3.74
C ALA A 104 8.11 1.74 -4.06
N PHE A 105 9.14 1.31 -4.80
CA PHE A 105 10.12 2.19 -5.44
C PHE A 105 9.67 2.54 -6.86
N GLU A 106 9.15 1.55 -7.61
CA GLU A 106 8.64 1.69 -8.97
C GLU A 106 7.40 0.82 -9.18
N VAL A 107 6.50 1.32 -10.04
CA VAL A 107 5.38 0.56 -10.61
C VAL A 107 5.33 0.88 -12.11
N ASP A 108 4.97 -0.09 -12.93
CA ASP A 108 4.82 0.13 -14.35
C ASP A 108 3.41 -0.14 -14.89
N VAL A 109 3.21 0.20 -16.16
CA VAL A 109 1.93 0.12 -16.86
C VAL A 109 1.37 -1.31 -17.01
N GLU A 110 2.22 -2.33 -16.84
CA GLU A 110 1.81 -3.74 -16.84
C GLU A 110 1.38 -4.22 -15.45
N GLY A 111 1.47 -3.34 -14.43
CA GLY A 111 1.17 -3.70 -13.05
C GLY A 111 2.28 -4.46 -12.34
N ASN A 112 3.52 -4.34 -12.83
CA ASN A 112 4.69 -4.84 -12.11
C ASN A 112 5.04 -3.88 -10.96
N ILE A 113 5.58 -4.44 -9.88
CA ILE A 113 6.03 -3.69 -8.69
C ILE A 113 7.46 -4.04 -8.33
N ALA A 114 8.27 -3.03 -7.99
CA ALA A 114 9.61 -3.17 -7.43
C ALA A 114 9.67 -2.42 -6.09
N SER A 115 9.96 -3.12 -5.00
CA SER A 115 9.88 -2.57 -3.65
C SER A 115 11.00 -2.99 -2.70
N TRP A 116 11.84 -3.94 -3.07
CA TRP A 116 12.74 -4.60 -2.12
C TRP A 116 14.22 -4.28 -2.27
N MET A 117 14.66 -3.86 -3.48
CA MET A 117 16.07 -3.59 -3.75
C MET A 117 16.27 -2.45 -4.73
N ILE A 118 17.25 -1.60 -4.44
CA ILE A 118 17.86 -0.66 -5.39
C ILE A 118 19.32 -1.09 -5.54
N PRO A 119 19.74 -1.67 -6.69
CA PRO A 119 21.08 -2.19 -6.87
C PRO A 119 22.16 -1.16 -6.52
N GLY A 120 23.15 -1.58 -5.73
CA GLY A 120 24.26 -0.72 -5.31
C GLY A 120 23.94 0.35 -4.25
N LYS A 121 22.64 0.52 -3.88
CA LYS A 121 22.24 1.54 -2.89
C LYS A 121 21.51 0.97 -1.68
N LEU A 122 20.58 0.07 -1.88
CA LEU A 122 19.68 -0.40 -0.81
C LEU A 122 19.17 -1.80 -1.07
N VAL A 123 19.28 -2.67 -0.08
CA VAL A 123 18.60 -3.96 -0.05
C VAL A 123 17.78 -4.02 1.24
N LYS A 124 16.47 -3.89 1.12
CA LYS A 124 15.55 -4.03 2.27
C LYS A 124 15.21 -5.49 2.57
N GLY A 125 15.46 -6.37 1.60
CA GLY A 125 14.94 -7.72 1.63
C GLY A 125 13.50 -7.81 1.15
N MET A 126 13.10 -9.01 0.73
CA MET A 126 11.77 -9.25 0.17
C MET A 126 10.67 -9.23 1.23
N GLY A 127 10.98 -9.71 2.44
CA GLY A 127 9.99 -9.90 3.50
C GLY A 127 8.78 -10.69 3.00
N GLY A 128 7.59 -10.38 3.51
CA GLY A 128 6.32 -10.97 3.08
C GLY A 128 5.73 -10.38 1.81
N ALA A 129 6.36 -9.35 1.21
CA ALA A 129 5.76 -8.64 0.08
C ALA A 129 5.52 -9.51 -1.15
N MET A 130 6.41 -10.48 -1.44
CA MET A 130 6.25 -11.41 -2.56
C MET A 130 5.06 -12.36 -2.36
N ASP A 131 4.82 -12.79 -1.13
CA ASP A 131 3.66 -13.63 -0.80
C ASP A 131 2.35 -12.82 -0.88
N LEU A 132 2.38 -11.58 -0.39
CA LEU A 132 1.23 -10.66 -0.45
C LEU A 132 0.82 -10.35 -1.90
N VAL A 133 1.78 -10.07 -2.79
CA VAL A 133 1.46 -9.78 -4.21
C VAL A 133 1.04 -11.02 -4.99
N ALA A 134 1.36 -12.22 -4.48
CA ALA A 134 0.95 -13.48 -5.08
C ALA A 134 -0.41 -13.99 -4.59
N GLY A 135 -0.82 -13.60 -3.38
CA GLY A 135 -2.00 -14.16 -2.71
C GLY A 135 -3.15 -13.19 -2.51
N ALA A 136 -2.94 -11.87 -2.51
CA ALA A 136 -4.00 -10.91 -2.32
C ALA A 136 -4.65 -10.50 -3.64
N ASP A 137 -5.97 -10.49 -3.70
CA ASP A 137 -6.74 -10.09 -4.90
C ASP A 137 -6.73 -8.57 -5.11
N ASN A 138 -6.77 -7.80 -4.02
CA ASN A 138 -6.75 -6.34 -4.06
C ASN A 138 -5.45 -5.80 -3.46
N ILE A 139 -4.66 -5.14 -4.29
CA ILE A 139 -3.40 -4.53 -3.86
C ILE A 139 -3.42 -3.06 -4.23
N ILE A 140 -3.18 -2.21 -3.22
CA ILE A 140 -2.98 -0.77 -3.43
C ILE A 140 -1.52 -0.45 -3.12
N VAL A 141 -0.84 0.16 -4.07
CA VAL A 141 0.50 0.69 -3.84
C VAL A 141 0.40 2.14 -3.38
N THR A 142 1.15 2.51 -2.32
CA THR A 142 1.30 3.89 -1.88
C THR A 142 2.76 4.32 -1.97
N MET A 143 3.03 5.40 -2.69
CA MET A 143 4.40 5.91 -2.86
C MET A 143 4.40 7.37 -3.30
N THR A 144 5.56 8.06 -3.28
CA THR A 144 5.68 9.35 -3.96
C THR A 144 5.67 9.17 -5.47
N HIS A 145 5.07 10.09 -6.21
CA HIS A 145 4.93 10.06 -7.66
C HIS A 145 6.28 10.09 -8.38
N ALA A 146 7.20 10.88 -7.83
CA ALA A 146 8.56 11.01 -8.33
C ALA A 146 9.59 10.87 -7.20
N SER A 147 10.85 10.70 -7.57
CA SER A 147 12.00 10.76 -6.67
C SER A 147 12.27 12.21 -6.21
N LYS A 148 13.20 12.38 -5.27
CA LYS A 148 13.66 13.72 -4.86
C LYS A 148 14.31 14.51 -5.99
N ASP A 149 14.87 13.80 -6.97
CA ASP A 149 15.55 14.37 -8.14
C ASP A 149 14.56 14.62 -9.30
N GLY A 150 13.25 14.36 -9.10
CA GLY A 150 12.19 14.56 -10.08
C GLY A 150 11.95 13.39 -11.04
N GLU A 151 12.69 12.29 -10.90
CA GLU A 151 12.52 11.10 -11.72
C GLU A 151 11.20 10.41 -11.41
N SER A 152 10.41 10.10 -12.44
CA SER A 152 9.16 9.36 -12.30
C SER A 152 9.37 7.98 -11.69
N LYS A 153 8.45 7.57 -10.83
CA LYS A 153 8.36 6.20 -10.31
C LYS A 153 7.24 5.39 -10.95
N LEU A 154 6.44 6.03 -11.80
CA LEU A 154 5.40 5.45 -12.62
C LEU A 154 5.95 5.29 -14.04
N LEU A 155 6.32 4.08 -14.41
CA LEU A 155 7.17 3.81 -15.57
C LEU A 155 6.41 3.04 -16.67
N SER A 156 6.95 3.07 -17.89
CA SER A 156 6.52 2.14 -18.95
C SER A 156 6.97 0.70 -18.65
N ARG A 157 8.10 0.55 -17.96
CA ARG A 157 8.63 -0.73 -17.49
C ARG A 157 9.53 -0.50 -16.28
N CYS A 158 9.35 -1.29 -15.22
CA CYS A 158 10.21 -1.25 -14.05
C CYS A 158 11.67 -1.52 -14.44
N SER A 159 12.57 -0.72 -13.88
CA SER A 159 14.02 -0.87 -14.06
C SER A 159 14.66 -1.66 -12.92
N LEU A 160 14.03 -1.66 -11.75
CA LEU A 160 14.49 -2.34 -10.54
C LEU A 160 14.01 -3.80 -10.50
N PRO A 161 14.69 -4.67 -9.72
CA PRO A 161 14.25 -6.04 -9.51
C PRO A 161 12.82 -6.13 -8.97
N LEU A 162 11.99 -6.91 -9.65
CA LEU A 162 10.57 -7.00 -9.32
C LEU A 162 10.31 -7.71 -8.00
N THR A 163 9.31 -7.25 -7.29
CA THR A 163 8.65 -7.92 -6.16
C THR A 163 7.52 -8.82 -6.67
N GLY A 164 6.78 -8.35 -7.68
CA GLY A 164 5.70 -9.07 -8.34
C GLY A 164 5.47 -8.56 -9.76
N ALA A 165 4.90 -9.42 -10.60
CA ALA A 165 4.61 -9.11 -11.99
C ALA A 165 3.11 -9.14 -12.25
N GLY A 166 2.57 -8.11 -12.91
CA GLY A 166 1.19 -8.03 -13.37
C GLY A 166 0.14 -8.05 -12.25
N CYS A 167 0.52 -7.74 -11.00
CA CYS A 167 -0.33 -7.91 -9.82
C CYS A 167 -0.95 -6.59 -9.30
N ILE A 168 -0.42 -5.43 -9.70
CA ILE A 168 -0.91 -4.14 -9.22
C ILE A 168 -2.00 -3.61 -10.15
N ARG A 169 -3.10 -3.16 -9.55
CA ARG A 169 -4.21 -2.50 -10.27
C ARG A 169 -4.48 -1.09 -9.80
N LYS A 170 -4.00 -0.70 -8.61
CA LYS A 170 -4.26 0.60 -7.99
C LYS A 170 -2.99 1.18 -7.41
N VAL A 171 -2.74 2.45 -7.70
CA VAL A 171 -1.60 3.19 -7.17
C VAL A 171 -2.07 4.55 -6.64
N LEU A 172 -1.80 4.82 -5.38
CA LEU A 172 -1.95 6.14 -4.79
C LEU A 172 -0.58 6.78 -4.62
N THR A 173 -0.40 7.93 -5.22
CA THR A 173 0.78 8.76 -5.01
C THR A 173 0.42 10.03 -4.26
N ASP A 174 1.43 10.81 -3.90
CA ASP A 174 1.23 12.14 -3.34
C ASP A 174 0.61 13.16 -4.32
N LEU A 175 0.47 12.81 -5.62
CA LEU A 175 -0.15 13.67 -6.64
C LEU A 175 -1.47 13.13 -7.18
N ALA A 176 -1.66 11.82 -7.21
CA ALA A 176 -2.75 11.19 -7.94
C ALA A 176 -3.14 9.81 -7.41
N TYR A 177 -4.39 9.44 -7.61
CA TYR A 177 -4.87 8.07 -7.54
C TYR A 177 -5.08 7.55 -8.97
N LEU A 178 -4.45 6.43 -9.27
CA LEU A 178 -4.41 5.83 -10.59
C LEU A 178 -4.84 4.37 -10.54
N GLU A 179 -5.51 3.95 -11.60
CA GLU A 179 -5.71 2.53 -11.90
C GLU A 179 -4.75 2.10 -13.00
N ILE A 180 -4.49 0.80 -13.09
CA ILE A 180 -3.68 0.21 -14.16
C ILE A 180 -4.55 -0.76 -14.94
N ALA A 181 -4.74 -0.49 -16.22
CA ALA A 181 -5.42 -1.36 -17.16
C ALA A 181 -4.90 -1.14 -18.58
N ASP A 182 -4.96 -2.17 -19.40
CA ASP A 182 -4.64 -2.12 -20.84
C ASP A 182 -3.29 -1.47 -21.18
N GLY A 183 -2.26 -1.75 -20.34
CA GLY A 183 -0.91 -1.22 -20.53
C GLY A 183 -0.81 0.29 -20.32
N ALA A 184 -1.63 0.86 -19.44
CA ALA A 184 -1.63 2.28 -19.11
C ALA A 184 -2.00 2.54 -17.66
N PHE A 185 -1.53 3.67 -17.12
CA PHE A 185 -2.11 4.30 -15.94
C PHE A 185 -3.35 5.10 -16.34
N ILE A 186 -4.43 4.98 -15.60
CA ILE A 186 -5.68 5.72 -15.80
C ILE A 186 -5.83 6.67 -14.61
N LEU A 187 -5.81 7.96 -14.84
CA LEU A 187 -5.99 8.97 -13.80
C LEU A 187 -7.44 8.97 -13.31
N ARG A 188 -7.67 8.68 -12.04
CA ARG A 188 -8.99 8.71 -11.43
C ARG A 188 -9.20 9.95 -10.58
N GLU A 189 -8.20 10.28 -9.75
CA GLU A 189 -8.28 11.44 -8.87
C GLU A 189 -6.93 12.15 -8.84
N ARG A 190 -6.97 13.48 -8.70
CA ARG A 190 -5.78 14.32 -8.50
C ARG A 190 -5.76 14.90 -7.08
N ALA A 191 -4.58 15.14 -6.55
CA ALA A 191 -4.42 15.82 -5.26
C ALA A 191 -4.94 17.27 -5.36
N PRO A 192 -5.46 17.84 -4.26
CA PRO A 192 -5.99 19.20 -4.25
C PRO A 192 -4.98 20.22 -4.74
N GLY A 193 -5.40 21.01 -5.75
CA GLY A 193 -4.57 22.05 -6.35
C GLY A 193 -3.39 21.55 -7.19
N VAL A 194 -3.29 20.26 -7.49
CA VAL A 194 -2.35 19.71 -8.48
C VAL A 194 -3.00 19.71 -9.84
N SER A 195 -2.32 20.23 -10.87
CA SER A 195 -2.86 20.24 -12.22
C SER A 195 -2.66 18.91 -12.94
N ILE A 196 -3.49 18.62 -13.94
CA ILE A 196 -3.36 17.42 -14.77
C ILE A 196 -2.04 17.46 -15.55
N GLU A 197 -1.63 18.63 -16.02
CA GLU A 197 -0.37 18.85 -16.74
C GLU A 197 0.85 18.49 -15.86
N GLU A 198 0.80 18.80 -14.57
CA GLU A 198 1.86 18.41 -13.62
C GLU A 198 1.93 16.89 -13.48
N ILE A 199 0.80 16.20 -13.39
CA ILE A 199 0.75 14.74 -13.30
C ILE A 199 1.28 14.11 -14.58
N ILE A 200 0.88 14.61 -15.76
CA ILE A 200 1.37 14.15 -17.07
C ILE A 200 2.90 14.30 -17.12
N ALA A 201 3.40 15.48 -16.78
CA ALA A 201 4.84 15.78 -16.86
C ALA A 201 5.70 14.89 -15.93
N LYS A 202 5.12 14.39 -14.83
CA LYS A 202 5.81 13.54 -13.84
C LYS A 202 5.55 12.05 -14.01
N THR A 203 4.75 11.64 -14.99
CA THR A 203 4.44 10.23 -15.28
C THR A 203 5.19 9.78 -16.54
N ALA A 204 6.17 8.88 -16.40
CA ALA A 204 6.95 8.38 -17.54
C ALA A 204 6.25 7.23 -18.28
N GLY A 205 5.34 6.50 -17.61
CA GLY A 205 4.50 5.50 -18.24
C GLY A 205 3.34 6.12 -19.02
N LYS A 206 2.73 5.33 -19.91
CA LYS A 206 1.54 5.78 -20.64
C LYS A 206 0.43 6.15 -19.64
N LEU A 207 -0.07 7.38 -19.74
CA LEU A 207 -1.15 7.89 -18.90
C LEU A 207 -2.39 8.21 -19.76
N ILE A 208 -3.52 7.71 -19.34
CA ILE A 208 -4.84 8.05 -19.89
C ILE A 208 -5.52 8.98 -18.88
N VAL A 209 -6.03 10.11 -19.38
CA VAL A 209 -6.74 11.10 -18.58
C VAL A 209 -8.19 11.14 -19.07
N PRO A 210 -9.13 10.48 -18.36
CA PRO A 210 -10.56 10.60 -18.65
C PRO A 210 -11.11 12.00 -18.37
N ASP A 211 -12.27 12.30 -18.95
CA ASP A 211 -12.93 13.60 -18.75
C ASP A 211 -13.53 13.76 -17.33
N ASP A 212 -13.70 12.66 -16.58
CA ASP A 212 -14.34 12.59 -15.27
C ASP A 212 -13.36 12.58 -14.10
N VAL A 213 -12.11 13.01 -14.32
CA VAL A 213 -11.11 13.12 -13.24
C VAL A 213 -11.57 14.10 -12.17
N VAL A 214 -11.64 13.64 -10.92
CA VAL A 214 -12.06 14.46 -9.79
C VAL A 214 -10.88 14.90 -8.93
N GLU A 215 -11.08 15.96 -8.14
CA GLU A 215 -10.13 16.36 -7.11
C GLU A 215 -10.43 15.61 -5.81
N MET A 216 -9.39 15.07 -5.16
CA MET A 216 -9.53 14.41 -3.87
C MET A 216 -10.04 15.38 -2.81
N THR A 217 -10.94 14.90 -1.96
CA THR A 217 -11.40 15.61 -0.75
C THR A 217 -10.96 14.83 0.48
N PHE A 218 -10.96 15.44 1.66
CA PHE A 218 -10.56 14.82 2.94
C PHE A 218 -11.50 15.24 4.07
#